data_332863cd4325d4e4657c99b3dcf52605
#
_entry.id   332863cd4325d4e4657c99b3dcf52605
#
_cell.length_a   1.000
_cell.length_b   1.000
_cell.length_c   1.000
_cell.angle_alpha   90.00
_cell.angle_beta   90.00
_cell.angle_gamma   90.00
#
_symmetry.space_group_name_H-M   'P 1'
#
loop_
_entity.id
_entity.type
_entity.pdbx_description
1 polymer ?
#
loop_
_entity_poly.entity_id
_entity_poly.type
_entity_poly.pdbx_seq_one_letter_code
_entity_poly.pdbx_strand_id
1 'polypeptide(L)'
;TPKPSSAASDVYKRQRDGLLTIYAPPGSVIPKNGMKLEVSKIRGETSYGMLCSESELKLSNESEGIIDLNEKYKTKIGKSFFDEKKGKNVIELSITPNRPDCLGVRGIARDLSASNFGKLKEPRKSKVKKNIKHNLKIKIEKNKNQACSIFGSCIIKNIKNTESPGWLKNRILALGLRPISAVVDITNYVMFDLNRPLHACL
;
A
#
# COMPACT_ATOMS: atom_id res chain seq x y z
N THR A 1 3.71 -39.11 -10.08
CA THR A 1 3.88 -37.70 -10.39
C THR A 1 4.49 -36.99 -9.18
N PRO A 2 5.68 -36.33 -9.28
CA PRO A 2 6.17 -35.53 -8.19
C PRO A 2 5.10 -34.54 -7.81
N LYS A 3 4.87 -34.31 -6.51
CA LYS A 3 4.03 -33.20 -6.07
C LYS A 3 4.65 -31.94 -6.65
N PRO A 4 3.94 -31.21 -7.51
CA PRO A 4 4.44 -29.92 -7.97
C PRO A 4 4.68 -29.06 -6.73
N SER A 5 5.65 -28.15 -6.76
CA SER A 5 5.65 -27.02 -5.85
C SER A 5 4.26 -26.38 -5.88
N SER A 6 3.81 -25.70 -4.83
CA SER A 6 2.48 -25.06 -4.84
C SER A 6 2.26 -24.26 -6.13
N ALA A 7 3.27 -23.57 -6.65
CA ALA A 7 3.24 -22.89 -7.93
C ALA A 7 3.03 -23.81 -9.13
N ALA A 8 3.59 -25.02 -9.12
CA ALA A 8 3.43 -25.97 -10.23
C ALA A 8 2.08 -26.70 -10.24
N SER A 9 1.40 -26.85 -9.08
CA SER A 9 0.01 -27.36 -9.05
C SER A 9 -0.99 -26.33 -9.55
N ASP A 10 -0.65 -25.05 -9.43
CA ASP A 10 -1.50 -23.95 -9.84
C ASP A 10 -1.32 -23.59 -11.33
N VAL A 11 -0.22 -24.05 -11.95
CA VAL A 11 0.06 -23.89 -13.39
C VAL A 11 -1.08 -24.47 -14.24
N TYR A 12 -1.71 -25.56 -13.85
CA TYR A 12 -2.83 -26.13 -14.58
C TYR A 12 -4.13 -25.30 -14.52
N LYS A 13 -4.30 -24.46 -13.51
CA LYS A 13 -5.55 -23.71 -13.32
C LYS A 13 -5.64 -22.40 -14.13
N ARG A 14 -4.51 -21.78 -14.48
CA ARG A 14 -4.49 -20.47 -15.13
C ARG A 14 -3.63 -20.41 -16.41
N GLN A 15 -3.06 -21.55 -16.83
CA GLN A 15 -2.19 -21.59 -18.01
C GLN A 15 -3.02 -21.43 -19.29
N ARG A 16 -2.62 -20.47 -20.14
CA ARG A 16 -3.19 -20.22 -21.46
C ARG A 16 -2.14 -19.58 -22.38
N ASP A 17 -2.28 -19.76 -23.66
CA ASP A 17 -1.44 -19.08 -24.64
C ASP A 17 -1.55 -17.56 -24.51
N GLY A 18 -0.41 -16.88 -24.55
CA GLY A 18 -0.35 -15.43 -24.38
C GLY A 18 -0.46 -14.94 -22.95
N LEU A 19 -0.43 -15.84 -21.95
CA LEU A 19 -0.40 -15.43 -20.55
C LEU A 19 0.87 -14.63 -20.27
N LEU A 20 0.72 -13.42 -19.74
CA LEU A 20 1.79 -12.61 -19.22
C LEU A 20 1.94 -12.82 -17.72
N THR A 21 3.08 -13.35 -17.31
CA THR A 21 3.33 -13.72 -15.91
C THR A 21 4.73 -13.33 -15.45
N ILE A 22 5.05 -13.60 -14.19
CA ILE A 22 6.36 -13.33 -13.61
C ILE A 22 7.17 -14.63 -13.57
N TYR A 23 8.31 -14.59 -14.22
CA TYR A 23 9.28 -15.67 -14.26
C TYR A 23 10.49 -15.35 -13.38
N ALA A 24 10.83 -16.27 -12.49
CA ALA A 24 12.04 -16.21 -11.68
C ALA A 24 13.11 -17.14 -12.28
N PRO A 25 14.19 -16.60 -12.85
CA PRO A 25 15.30 -17.39 -13.41
C PRO A 25 16.15 -18.04 -12.31
N PRO A 26 17.02 -19.00 -12.67
CA PRO A 26 18.01 -19.55 -11.75
C PRO A 26 18.88 -18.45 -11.14
N GLY A 27 19.20 -18.57 -9.87
CA GLY A 27 19.89 -17.54 -9.08
C GLY A 27 18.97 -16.58 -8.34
N SER A 28 17.67 -16.52 -8.71
CA SER A 28 16.68 -15.72 -7.98
C SER A 28 16.42 -16.27 -6.58
N VAL A 29 16.14 -15.39 -5.63
CA VAL A 29 15.72 -15.77 -4.28
C VAL A 29 14.24 -15.47 -4.13
N ILE A 30 13.45 -16.48 -3.76
CA ILE A 30 12.00 -16.36 -3.55
C ILE A 30 11.75 -15.68 -2.20
N PRO A 31 11.09 -14.51 -2.17
CA PRO A 31 10.95 -13.72 -0.95
C PRO A 31 10.18 -14.43 0.18
N LYS A 32 9.24 -15.32 -0.14
CA LYS A 32 8.38 -16.01 0.86
C LYS A 32 9.19 -16.89 1.82
N ASN A 33 10.10 -17.67 1.29
CA ASN A 33 10.83 -18.71 2.03
C ASN A 33 12.35 -18.58 1.96
N GLY A 34 12.88 -17.57 1.26
CA GLY A 34 14.31 -17.40 1.07
C GLY A 34 14.97 -18.43 0.15
N MET A 35 14.19 -19.26 -0.56
CA MET A 35 14.72 -20.31 -1.41
C MET A 35 15.44 -19.73 -2.63
N LYS A 36 16.68 -20.10 -2.80
CA LYS A 36 17.44 -19.78 -4.01
C LYS A 36 17.12 -20.78 -5.10
N LEU A 37 16.71 -20.30 -6.27
CA LEU A 37 16.39 -21.13 -7.41
C LEU A 37 17.68 -21.59 -8.11
N GLU A 38 17.76 -22.88 -8.37
CA GLU A 38 18.85 -23.51 -9.12
C GLU A 38 18.27 -24.32 -10.28
N VAL A 39 19.09 -24.57 -11.30
CA VAL A 39 18.72 -25.49 -12.37
C VAL A 39 18.56 -26.88 -11.76
N SER A 40 17.38 -27.45 -11.88
CA SER A 40 17.03 -28.75 -11.29
C SER A 40 16.30 -29.63 -12.29
N LYS A 41 16.41 -30.96 -12.10
CA LYS A 41 15.59 -31.91 -12.87
C LYS A 41 14.28 -32.20 -12.13
N ILE A 42 13.17 -31.94 -12.80
CA ILE A 42 11.83 -32.22 -12.29
C ILE A 42 11.17 -33.21 -13.24
N ARG A 43 10.85 -34.41 -12.77
CA ARG A 43 10.25 -35.52 -13.58
C ARG A 43 11.06 -35.89 -14.83
N GLY A 44 12.38 -35.82 -14.76
CA GLY A 44 13.24 -36.12 -15.90
C GLY A 44 13.55 -34.95 -16.82
N GLU A 45 12.77 -33.88 -16.74
CA GLU A 45 12.97 -32.64 -17.51
C GLU A 45 13.77 -31.61 -16.73
N THR A 46 14.63 -30.88 -17.42
CA THR A 46 15.45 -29.82 -16.82
C THR A 46 14.62 -28.55 -16.66
N SER A 47 14.47 -28.08 -15.44
CA SER A 47 13.80 -26.80 -15.11
C SER A 47 14.82 -25.69 -14.94
N TYR A 48 14.64 -24.59 -15.65
CA TYR A 48 15.50 -23.40 -15.62
C TYR A 48 14.91 -22.24 -14.81
N GLY A 49 13.89 -22.47 -14.00
CA GLY A 49 13.29 -21.42 -13.18
C GLY A 49 11.85 -21.72 -12.79
N MET A 50 11.14 -20.73 -12.31
CA MET A 50 9.80 -20.89 -11.78
C MET A 50 8.90 -19.72 -12.18
N LEU A 51 7.62 -20.03 -12.46
CA LEU A 51 6.56 -19.02 -12.53
C LEU A 51 6.05 -18.74 -11.13
N CYS A 52 5.89 -17.46 -10.79
CA CYS A 52 5.62 -17.05 -9.41
C CYS A 52 4.14 -16.73 -9.16
N SER A 53 3.67 -17.09 -7.97
CA SER A 53 2.40 -16.61 -7.39
C SER A 53 2.60 -15.31 -6.62
N GLU A 54 1.51 -14.62 -6.29
CA GLU A 54 1.58 -13.40 -5.49
C GLU A 54 2.15 -13.65 -4.08
N SER A 55 1.77 -14.78 -3.47
CA SER A 55 2.24 -15.14 -2.14
C SER A 55 3.74 -15.44 -2.10
N GLU A 56 4.31 -16.06 -3.14
CA GLU A 56 5.74 -16.35 -3.24
C GLU A 56 6.57 -15.06 -3.33
N LEU A 57 6.02 -14.05 -3.98
CA LEU A 57 6.65 -12.72 -4.10
C LEU A 57 6.30 -11.77 -2.94
N LYS A 58 5.57 -12.23 -1.91
CA LYS A 58 5.05 -11.40 -0.80
C LYS A 58 4.26 -10.18 -1.28
N LEU A 59 3.52 -10.31 -2.37
CA LEU A 59 2.67 -9.25 -2.90
C LEU A 59 1.28 -9.27 -2.28
N SER A 60 0.78 -10.46 -1.96
CA SER A 60 -0.46 -10.71 -1.21
C SER A 60 -0.39 -12.08 -0.51
N ASN A 61 -1.44 -12.42 0.24
CA ASN A 61 -1.58 -13.78 0.83
C ASN A 61 -2.25 -14.77 -0.14
N GLU A 62 -2.58 -14.34 -1.35
CA GLU A 62 -3.22 -15.17 -2.35
C GLU A 62 -2.21 -16.18 -2.93
N SER A 63 -2.54 -17.46 -2.79
CA SER A 63 -1.72 -18.60 -3.26
C SER A 63 -2.37 -19.34 -4.41
N GLU A 64 -3.53 -18.90 -4.90
CA GLU A 64 -4.27 -19.58 -5.95
C GLU A 64 -3.74 -19.24 -7.35
N GLY A 65 -2.67 -19.91 -7.76
CA GLY A 65 -2.15 -19.86 -9.12
C GLY A 65 -1.02 -18.86 -9.34
N ILE A 66 -0.48 -18.91 -10.55
CA ILE A 66 0.55 -17.97 -11.01
C ILE A 66 -0.04 -16.59 -11.28
N ILE A 67 0.80 -15.57 -11.16
CA ILE A 67 0.38 -14.19 -11.41
C ILE A 67 -0.04 -14.03 -12.86
N ASP A 68 -1.23 -13.45 -13.08
CA ASP A 68 -1.74 -13.03 -14.38
C ASP A 68 -1.63 -11.51 -14.49
N LEU A 69 -0.67 -11.06 -15.28
CA LEU A 69 -0.44 -9.64 -15.52
C LEU A 69 -1.36 -9.15 -16.64
N ASN A 70 -1.89 -7.95 -16.48
CA ASN A 70 -2.78 -7.37 -17.47
C ASN A 70 -2.02 -6.74 -18.67
N GLU A 71 -2.74 -6.36 -19.72
CA GLU A 71 -2.27 -5.80 -20.99
C GLU A 71 -1.26 -4.64 -20.83
N LYS A 72 -1.37 -3.83 -19.78
CA LYS A 72 -0.46 -2.69 -19.53
C LYS A 72 1.01 -3.09 -19.35
N TYR A 73 1.28 -4.36 -19.05
CA TYR A 73 2.63 -4.90 -18.91
C TYR A 73 3.22 -5.48 -20.19
N LYS A 74 2.46 -5.57 -21.29
CA LYS A 74 2.94 -6.14 -22.57
C LYS A 74 4.20 -5.47 -23.12
N THR A 75 4.33 -4.16 -22.94
CA THR A 75 5.52 -3.40 -23.39
C THR A 75 6.75 -3.60 -22.50
N LYS A 76 6.62 -4.40 -21.46
CA LYS A 76 7.62 -4.59 -20.40
C LYS A 76 8.14 -6.01 -20.31
N ILE A 77 7.83 -6.83 -21.32
CA ILE A 77 8.31 -8.22 -21.42
C ILE A 77 9.84 -8.23 -21.38
N GLY A 78 10.40 -9.14 -20.58
CA GLY A 78 11.85 -9.27 -20.39
C GLY A 78 12.49 -8.25 -19.45
N LYS A 79 11.71 -7.33 -18.87
CA LYS A 79 12.19 -6.39 -17.84
C LYS A 79 12.00 -6.95 -16.43
N SER A 80 12.82 -6.47 -15.49
CA SER A 80 12.65 -6.82 -14.09
C SER A 80 11.33 -6.28 -13.55
N PHE A 81 10.51 -7.18 -13.00
CA PHE A 81 9.24 -6.79 -12.38
C PHE A 81 9.42 -5.93 -11.13
N PHE A 82 10.48 -6.21 -10.35
CA PHE A 82 10.75 -5.46 -9.12
C PHE A 82 11.37 -4.08 -9.37
N ASP A 83 12.09 -3.88 -10.47
CA ASP A 83 12.63 -2.55 -10.82
C ASP A 83 11.50 -1.55 -11.11
N GLU A 84 10.38 -2.03 -11.61
CA GLU A 84 9.20 -1.18 -11.85
C GLU A 84 8.32 -0.97 -10.61
N LYS A 85 8.26 -1.96 -9.75
CA LYS A 85 7.77 -1.85 -8.39
C LYS A 85 8.90 -1.48 -7.43
N LYS A 86 9.89 -0.65 -7.87
CA LYS A 86 10.87 -0.05 -6.94
C LYS A 86 10.11 0.32 -5.68
N GLY A 87 10.37 -0.49 -4.66
CA GLY A 87 9.49 -0.67 -3.53
C GLY A 87 9.11 0.67 -2.99
N LYS A 88 7.86 0.83 -2.67
CA LYS A 88 7.45 1.91 -1.81
C LYS A 88 8.34 1.73 -0.60
N ASN A 89 9.40 2.56 -0.53
CA ASN A 89 10.31 2.51 0.59
C ASN A 89 9.51 2.88 1.82
N VAL A 90 9.05 1.87 2.53
CA VAL A 90 8.40 2.04 3.83
C VAL A 90 9.52 1.94 4.86
N ILE A 91 9.62 2.95 5.69
CA ILE A 91 10.56 2.98 6.81
C ILE A 91 9.70 2.84 8.06
N GLU A 92 9.95 1.81 8.83
CA GLU A 92 9.35 1.64 10.15
C GLU A 92 10.18 2.41 11.18
N LEU A 93 9.51 3.27 11.95
CA LEU A 93 10.13 4.13 12.93
C LEU A 93 9.51 3.88 14.30
N SER A 94 10.34 3.61 15.30
CA SER A 94 9.93 3.63 16.72
C SER A 94 10.02 5.05 17.24
N ILE A 95 8.87 5.62 17.58
CA ILE A 95 8.77 6.97 18.12
C ILE A 95 8.62 6.89 19.64
N THR A 96 9.43 7.66 20.37
CA THR A 96 9.36 7.74 21.84
C THR A 96 8.06 8.43 22.29
N PRO A 97 7.47 8.07 23.44
CA PRO A 97 6.18 8.60 23.90
C PRO A 97 6.13 10.12 24.07
N ASN A 98 7.28 10.77 24.29
CA ASN A 98 7.41 12.23 24.43
C ASN A 98 7.40 12.98 23.08
N ARG A 99 7.36 12.25 21.93
CA ARG A 99 7.35 12.84 20.59
C ARG A 99 6.10 12.46 19.78
N PRO A 100 4.90 12.66 20.32
CA PRO A 100 3.66 12.35 19.59
C PRO A 100 3.50 13.18 18.30
N ASP A 101 4.18 14.31 18.21
CA ASP A 101 4.26 15.16 17.03
C ASP A 101 4.92 14.47 15.82
N CYS A 102 5.74 13.45 16.04
CA CYS A 102 6.43 12.67 15.02
C CYS A 102 5.68 11.39 14.57
N LEU A 103 4.45 11.15 15.03
CA LEU A 103 3.65 9.99 14.62
C LEU A 103 3.08 10.09 13.18
N GLY A 104 3.37 11.17 12.45
CA GLY A 104 2.99 11.35 11.05
C GLY A 104 4.15 11.84 10.20
N VAL A 105 4.02 11.65 8.89
CA VAL A 105 5.07 12.00 7.90
C VAL A 105 5.52 13.46 8.04
N ARG A 106 4.58 14.40 8.24
CA ARG A 106 4.90 15.81 8.39
C ARG A 106 5.74 16.11 9.64
N GLY A 107 5.49 15.42 10.76
CA GLY A 107 6.27 15.58 11.99
C GLY A 107 7.72 15.12 11.79
N ILE A 108 7.90 13.96 11.17
CA ILE A 108 9.24 13.45 10.81
C ILE A 108 9.94 14.40 9.83
N ALA A 109 9.24 14.87 8.79
CA ALA A 109 9.83 15.81 7.82
C ALA A 109 10.28 17.12 8.48
N ARG A 110 9.54 17.63 9.48
CA ARG A 110 9.91 18.80 10.26
C ARG A 110 11.17 18.54 11.09
N ASP A 111 11.27 17.38 11.71
CA ASP A 111 12.41 16.98 12.54
C ASP A 111 13.68 16.83 11.70
N LEU A 112 13.56 16.17 10.53
CA LEU A 112 14.66 16.07 9.57
C LEU A 112 15.09 17.45 9.05
N SER A 113 14.15 18.35 8.83
CA SER A 113 14.46 19.71 8.40
C SER A 113 15.20 20.51 9.49
N ALA A 114 14.80 20.33 10.75
CA ALA A 114 15.49 20.94 11.89
C ALA A 114 16.93 20.40 12.05
N SER A 115 17.16 19.16 11.64
CA SER A 115 18.49 18.51 11.64
C SER A 115 19.29 18.75 10.35
N ASN A 116 18.90 19.71 9.52
CA ASN A 116 19.56 20.08 8.25
C ASN A 116 19.59 18.98 7.15
N PHE A 117 18.76 17.94 7.24
CA PHE A 117 18.63 16.92 6.19
C PHE A 117 17.79 17.38 4.98
N GLY A 118 17.26 18.61 5.00
CA GLY A 118 16.49 19.17 3.91
C GLY A 118 15.62 20.36 4.33
N LYS A 119 14.82 20.88 3.42
CA LYS A 119 13.87 21.97 3.69
C LYS A 119 12.44 21.45 3.72
N LEU A 120 11.71 21.72 4.79
CA LEU A 120 10.31 21.38 4.91
C LEU A 120 9.50 22.15 3.85
N LYS A 121 8.78 21.41 3.01
CA LYS A 121 7.86 22.02 2.02
C LYS A 121 6.50 22.26 2.68
N GLU A 122 5.97 23.45 2.52
CA GLU A 122 4.60 23.72 2.93
C GLU A 122 3.61 22.96 2.04
N PRO A 123 2.55 22.36 2.61
CA PRO A 123 1.52 21.70 1.83
C PRO A 123 0.81 22.72 0.94
N ARG A 124 0.49 22.31 -0.27
CA ARG A 124 -0.31 23.15 -1.18
C ARG A 124 -1.67 23.41 -0.53
N LYS A 125 -1.94 24.65 -0.20
CA LYS A 125 -3.24 25.07 0.32
C LYS A 125 -4.21 25.23 -0.85
N SER A 126 -5.16 24.32 -1.01
CA SER A 126 -6.26 24.53 -1.94
C SER A 126 -7.26 25.52 -1.32
N LYS A 127 -7.68 26.52 -2.10
CA LYS A 127 -8.76 27.41 -1.68
C LYS A 127 -10.10 26.65 -1.82
N VAL A 128 -10.59 26.09 -0.72
CA VAL A 128 -11.93 25.50 -0.68
C VAL A 128 -12.95 26.61 -0.52
N LYS A 129 -13.87 26.75 -1.48
CA LYS A 129 -14.98 27.71 -1.36
C LYS A 129 -15.96 27.19 -0.30
N LYS A 130 -16.13 27.92 0.78
CA LYS A 130 -17.13 27.66 1.83
C LYS A 130 -18.45 28.32 1.41
N ASN A 131 -19.31 27.60 0.74
CA ASN A 131 -20.55 28.15 0.17
C ASN A 131 -21.83 27.42 0.64
N ILE A 132 -21.71 26.54 1.62
CA ILE A 132 -22.85 25.76 2.12
C ILE A 132 -23.23 26.26 3.51
N LYS A 133 -24.47 26.77 3.66
CA LYS A 133 -25.08 26.99 4.97
C LYS A 133 -25.58 25.64 5.51
N HIS A 134 -25.36 25.39 6.78
CA HIS A 134 -25.83 24.18 7.47
C HIS A 134 -26.21 24.50 8.92
N ASN A 135 -27.07 23.66 9.48
CA ASN A 135 -27.56 23.81 10.86
C ASN A 135 -26.89 22.84 11.85
N LEU A 136 -25.74 22.24 11.46
CA LEU A 136 -25.01 21.35 12.34
C LEU A 136 -24.50 22.13 13.56
N LYS A 137 -24.96 21.73 14.74
CA LYS A 137 -24.49 22.28 16.01
C LYS A 137 -23.58 21.24 16.67
N ILE A 138 -22.39 21.65 17.05
CA ILE A 138 -21.42 20.82 17.77
C ILE A 138 -21.32 21.39 19.17
N LYS A 139 -21.56 20.53 20.17
CA LYS A 139 -21.40 20.87 21.58
C LYS A 139 -20.27 20.02 22.15
N ILE A 140 -19.25 20.67 22.67
CA ILE A 140 -18.21 20.00 23.45
C ILE A 140 -18.61 20.15 24.93
N GLU A 141 -18.82 19.02 25.59
CA GLU A 141 -19.13 19.03 27.02
C GLU A 141 -17.88 19.35 27.82
N LYS A 142 -17.95 20.38 28.63
CA LYS A 142 -16.85 20.78 29.52
C LYS A 142 -16.98 20.02 30.84
N ASN A 143 -16.10 19.07 31.06
CA ASN A 143 -15.98 18.37 32.35
C ASN A 143 -14.52 18.34 32.81
N LYS A 144 -14.28 17.92 34.04
CA LYS A 144 -12.93 17.88 34.63
C LYS A 144 -11.94 16.95 33.87
N ASN A 145 -12.47 15.98 33.11
CA ASN A 145 -11.69 15.00 32.35
C ASN A 145 -11.77 15.24 30.83
N GLN A 146 -11.94 16.49 30.43
CA GLN A 146 -12.10 16.85 29.01
C GLN A 146 -10.88 16.45 28.17
N ALA A 147 -11.01 15.38 27.40
CA ALA A 147 -9.97 14.91 26.48
C ALA A 147 -9.93 15.67 25.14
N CYS A 148 -11.06 16.29 24.76
CA CYS A 148 -11.18 17.05 23.51
C CYS A 148 -11.40 18.54 23.80
N SER A 149 -10.36 19.34 23.57
CA SER A 149 -10.45 20.80 23.77
C SER A 149 -10.96 21.56 22.53
N ILE A 150 -10.73 21.03 21.36
CA ILE A 150 -11.11 21.63 20.06
C ILE A 150 -11.61 20.53 19.13
N PHE A 151 -12.78 20.76 18.55
CA PHE A 151 -13.36 19.89 17.53
C PHE A 151 -13.68 20.71 16.27
N GLY A 152 -13.10 20.33 15.16
CA GLY A 152 -13.37 20.91 13.85
C GLY A 152 -14.23 19.98 12.99
N SER A 153 -15.24 20.50 12.34
CA SER A 153 -16.05 19.74 11.39
C SER A 153 -16.29 20.49 10.09
N CYS A 154 -16.56 19.72 9.05
CA CYS A 154 -16.89 20.25 7.73
C CYS A 154 -17.94 19.36 7.07
N ILE A 155 -18.95 19.96 6.46
CA ILE A 155 -19.93 19.24 5.66
C ILE A 155 -19.49 19.32 4.20
N ILE A 156 -19.37 18.17 3.56
CA ILE A 156 -19.05 18.05 2.15
C ILE A 156 -20.26 17.38 1.47
N LYS A 157 -20.83 18.02 0.45
CA LYS A 157 -21.98 17.49 -0.29
C LYS A 157 -21.57 16.91 -1.64
N ASN A 158 -22.44 16.07 -2.20
CA ASN A 158 -22.26 15.46 -3.52
C ASN A 158 -21.01 14.57 -3.65
N ILE A 159 -20.66 13.90 -2.55
CA ILE A 159 -19.59 12.90 -2.57
C ILE A 159 -20.16 11.57 -3.08
N LYS A 160 -19.45 10.95 -4.02
CA LYS A 160 -19.63 9.53 -4.35
C LYS A 160 -18.54 8.74 -3.62
N ASN A 161 -18.92 7.93 -2.64
CA ASN A 161 -17.97 7.05 -1.98
C ASN A 161 -17.74 5.81 -2.85
N THR A 162 -16.69 5.88 -3.65
CA THR A 162 -16.27 4.85 -4.60
C THR A 162 -15.00 4.14 -4.09
N GLU A 163 -14.46 3.25 -4.88
CA GLU A 163 -13.14 2.73 -4.64
C GLU A 163 -12.06 3.82 -4.67
N SER A 164 -11.04 3.67 -3.85
CA SER A 164 -9.90 4.58 -3.82
C SER A 164 -9.12 4.56 -5.13
N PRO A 165 -8.63 5.70 -5.61
CA PRO A 165 -7.75 5.74 -6.77
C PRO A 165 -6.46 4.96 -6.51
N GLY A 166 -5.84 4.43 -7.55
CA GLY A 166 -4.69 3.52 -7.45
C GLY A 166 -3.53 4.06 -6.62
N TRP A 167 -3.23 5.37 -6.70
CA TRP A 167 -2.17 5.98 -5.91
C TRP A 167 -2.46 5.93 -4.39
N LEU A 168 -3.74 6.10 -3.98
CA LEU A 168 -4.17 6.07 -2.59
C LEU A 168 -4.19 4.62 -2.07
N LYS A 169 -4.83 3.69 -2.81
CA LYS A 169 -4.79 2.24 -2.52
C LYS A 169 -3.35 1.78 -2.27
N ASN A 170 -2.48 2.17 -3.17
CA ASN A 170 -1.08 1.80 -3.10
C ASN A 170 -0.36 2.33 -1.85
N ARG A 171 -0.69 3.53 -1.36
CA ARG A 171 -0.11 4.07 -0.12
C ARG A 171 -0.67 3.38 1.12
N ILE A 172 -1.97 3.14 1.16
CA ILE A 172 -2.64 2.44 2.26
C ILE A 172 -2.08 1.01 2.40
N LEU A 173 -1.95 0.27 1.28
CA LEU A 173 -1.33 -1.06 1.27
C LEU A 173 0.14 -1.03 1.72
N ALA A 174 0.89 0.01 1.36
CA ALA A 174 2.28 0.14 1.80
C ALA A 174 2.42 0.31 3.32
N LEU A 175 1.40 0.86 3.98
CA LEU A 175 1.32 0.98 5.43
C LEU A 175 0.82 -0.31 6.12
N GLY A 176 0.59 -1.39 5.37
CA GLY A 176 0.02 -2.65 5.89
C GLY A 176 -1.47 -2.58 6.17
N LEU A 177 -2.16 -1.53 5.71
CA LEU A 177 -3.60 -1.37 5.89
C LEU A 177 -4.37 -1.85 4.66
N ARG A 178 -5.59 -2.35 4.88
CA ARG A 178 -6.50 -2.75 3.82
C ARG A 178 -7.28 -1.53 3.30
N PRO A 179 -7.25 -1.21 2.00
CA PRO A 179 -8.14 -0.22 1.41
C PRO A 179 -9.61 -0.63 1.57
N ILE A 180 -10.47 0.31 1.94
CA ILE A 180 -11.90 0.08 2.18
C ILE A 180 -12.74 0.85 1.16
N SER A 181 -12.64 2.18 1.18
CA SER A 181 -13.35 3.08 0.29
C SER A 181 -12.64 4.43 0.24
N ALA A 182 -12.89 5.22 -0.78
CA ALA A 182 -12.19 6.49 -0.97
C ALA A 182 -12.29 7.42 0.24
N VAL A 183 -13.45 7.52 0.86
CA VAL A 183 -13.65 8.38 2.04
C VAL A 183 -12.85 7.89 3.23
N VAL A 184 -12.92 6.60 3.55
CA VAL A 184 -12.18 5.99 4.67
C VAL A 184 -10.68 6.06 4.43
N ASP A 185 -10.24 5.73 3.22
CA ASP A 185 -8.82 5.70 2.88
C ASP A 185 -8.20 7.11 2.89
N ILE A 186 -8.97 8.15 2.51
CA ILE A 186 -8.53 9.54 2.64
C ILE A 186 -8.35 9.92 4.11
N THR A 187 -9.27 9.55 4.99
CA THR A 187 -9.12 9.86 6.43
C THR A 187 -7.89 9.19 7.01
N ASN A 188 -7.64 7.93 6.68
CA ASN A 188 -6.44 7.22 7.07
C ASN A 188 -5.18 7.88 6.49
N TYR A 189 -5.19 8.21 5.21
CA TYR A 189 -4.06 8.88 4.55
C TYR A 189 -3.69 10.20 5.25
N VAL A 190 -4.67 11.06 5.53
CA VAL A 190 -4.44 12.35 6.20
C VAL A 190 -3.96 12.14 7.64
N MET A 191 -4.46 11.13 8.33
CA MET A 191 -4.00 10.79 9.68
C MET A 191 -2.51 10.44 9.68
N PHE A 192 -2.05 9.59 8.77
CA PHE A 192 -0.64 9.24 8.68
C PHE A 192 0.25 10.36 8.14
N ASP A 193 -0.27 11.20 7.23
CA ASP A 193 0.49 12.30 6.65
C ASP A 193 0.66 13.45 7.65
N LEU A 194 -0.42 13.87 8.29
CA LEU A 194 -0.47 15.08 9.13
C LEU A 194 -0.54 14.79 10.63
N ASN A 195 -0.60 13.54 11.04
CA ASN A 195 -0.83 13.15 12.44
C ASN A 195 -2.12 13.79 13.02
N ARG A 196 -3.19 13.76 12.24
CA ARG A 196 -4.49 14.29 12.66
C ARG A 196 -5.56 13.22 12.44
N PRO A 197 -6.10 12.63 13.52
CA PRO A 197 -7.18 11.69 13.40
C PRO A 197 -8.42 12.37 12.82
N LEU A 198 -8.97 11.77 11.78
CA LEU A 198 -10.19 12.20 11.14
C LEU A 198 -11.27 11.14 11.26
N HIS A 199 -12.51 11.59 11.28
CA HIS A 199 -13.67 10.73 11.25
C HIS A 199 -14.64 11.22 10.19
N ALA A 200 -15.15 10.32 9.35
CA ALA A 200 -16.16 10.63 8.35
C ALA A 200 -17.46 9.90 8.73
N CYS A 201 -18.54 10.67 8.85
CA CYS A 201 -19.91 10.17 9.01
C CYS A 201 -20.63 10.37 7.68
N LEU A 202 -21.30 9.32 7.19
CA LEU A 202 -22.12 9.29 5.96
C LEU A 202 -23.59 9.35 6.34
#